data_04a92dd6d75d6762b0d23647076f3ccd
#
_entry.id   04a92dd6d75d6762b0d23647076f3ccd
#
_cell.length_a   1.000
_cell.length_b   1.000
_cell.length_c   1.000
_cell.angle_alpha   90.00
_cell.angle_beta   90.00
_cell.angle_gamma   90.00
#
_symmetry.space_group_name_H-M   'P 1'
#
loop_
_entity.id
_entity.type
_entity.pdbx_description
1 polymer ?
#
loop_
_entity_poly.entity_id
_entity_poly.type
_entity_poly.pdbx_seq_one_letter_code
_entity_poly.pdbx_strand_id
1 'polypeptide(L)'
;GCGKRDCPWCGKIWELMDACDSYIPLPERPVDQPFLMPIEDVFSITGRGTVVTGRVERGRITPGEEVEIVGMREDKIKTVATSLEMFRKVLDEAIAGDNIGILLRGVDKEDVERGQVVAKPGTITPHKHFKAEIYVLKKEEGGRHTPFFNGYKPQFYFRTTDVTGEITLPEGVEMVMPGDNANIEVKLIVPVALEKGLRFAIREGGRTVGAGVVTDILDK
;
A
#
# COMPACT_ATOMS: atom_id res chain seq x y z
N GLY A 1 24.07 27.17 -12.34
CA GLY A 1 24.11 28.07 -11.19
C GLY A 1 25.38 27.89 -10.39
N CYS A 2 25.84 28.90 -9.67
CA CYS A 2 27.07 28.84 -8.84
C CYS A 2 26.86 28.11 -7.50
N GLY A 3 25.63 27.78 -7.11
CA GLY A 3 25.28 27.11 -5.85
C GLY A 3 25.44 27.96 -4.59
N LYS A 4 25.90 29.20 -4.67
CA LYS A 4 26.15 30.07 -3.52
C LYS A 4 24.88 30.75 -3.03
N ARG A 5 24.72 30.90 -1.68
CA ARG A 5 23.55 31.54 -1.04
C ARG A 5 23.45 33.05 -1.36
N ASP A 6 24.58 33.71 -1.52
CA ASP A 6 24.70 35.14 -1.82
C ASP A 6 24.51 35.51 -3.31
N CYS A 7 24.36 34.52 -4.17
CA CYS A 7 24.09 34.73 -5.60
C CYS A 7 22.62 35.16 -5.80
N PRO A 8 22.34 36.22 -6.57
CA PRO A 8 20.97 36.74 -6.77
C PRO A 8 19.97 35.69 -7.30
N TRP A 9 20.45 34.76 -8.11
CA TRP A 9 19.63 33.68 -8.68
C TRP A 9 19.60 32.43 -7.78
N CYS A 10 20.76 31.99 -7.26
CA CYS A 10 20.82 30.80 -6.40
C CYS A 10 20.25 31.12 -5.00
N GLY A 11 20.35 32.36 -4.52
CA GLY A 11 19.80 32.79 -3.25
C GLY A 11 18.29 32.54 -3.15
N LYS A 12 17.53 32.78 -4.25
CA LYS A 12 16.09 32.51 -4.27
C LYS A 12 15.74 31.00 -4.17
N ILE A 13 16.60 30.14 -4.69
CA ILE A 13 16.45 28.68 -4.51
C ILE A 13 16.72 28.29 -3.06
N TRP A 14 17.73 28.89 -2.43
CA TRP A 14 18.01 28.65 -1.01
C TRP A 14 16.92 29.18 -0.10
N GLU A 15 16.32 30.34 -0.38
CA GLU A 15 15.15 30.86 0.35
C GLU A 15 13.98 29.86 0.26
N LEU A 16 13.74 29.26 -0.90
CA LEU A 16 12.70 28.24 -1.08
C LEU A 16 13.03 26.98 -0.24
N MET A 17 14.27 26.52 -0.27
CA MET A 17 14.71 25.33 0.51
C MET A 17 14.55 25.58 2.02
N ASP A 18 15.01 26.74 2.49
CA ASP A 18 14.87 27.15 3.90
C ASP A 18 13.38 27.28 4.32
N ALA A 19 12.53 27.77 3.41
CA ALA A 19 11.09 27.83 3.64
C ALA A 19 10.46 26.43 3.71
N CYS A 20 10.84 25.51 2.83
CA CYS A 20 10.40 24.12 2.90
C CYS A 20 10.79 23.47 4.24
N ASP A 21 12.06 23.62 4.64
CA ASP A 21 12.58 23.02 5.88
C ASP A 21 11.89 23.60 7.14
N SER A 22 11.50 24.87 7.11
CA SER A 22 10.88 25.52 8.26
C SER A 22 9.35 25.36 8.32
N TYR A 23 8.69 25.27 7.15
CA TYR A 23 7.23 25.28 7.06
C TYR A 23 6.62 23.88 7.01
N ILE A 24 7.31 22.90 6.41
CA ILE A 24 6.81 21.53 6.28
C ILE A 24 7.23 20.73 7.50
N PRO A 25 6.29 20.28 8.36
CA PRO A 25 6.63 19.45 9.51
C PRO A 25 7.14 18.09 9.05
N LEU A 26 8.07 17.52 9.81
CA LEU A 26 8.50 16.13 9.60
C LEU A 26 7.30 15.19 9.80
N PRO A 27 7.05 14.25 8.87
CA PRO A 27 5.96 13.30 9.03
C PRO A 27 6.20 12.38 10.23
N GLU A 28 5.14 12.10 10.99
CA GLU A 28 5.18 11.08 12.03
C GLU A 28 5.43 9.70 11.38
N ARG A 29 6.40 8.97 11.93
CA ARG A 29 6.73 7.61 11.51
C ARG A 29 6.20 6.62 12.54
N PRO A 30 5.26 5.72 12.21
CA PRO A 30 4.69 4.76 13.15
C PRO A 30 5.68 3.60 13.42
N VAL A 31 6.82 3.88 14.06
CA VAL A 31 7.91 2.93 14.30
C VAL A 31 7.63 1.91 15.40
N ASP A 32 6.69 2.22 16.30
CA ASP A 32 6.34 1.37 17.45
C ASP A 32 5.24 0.34 17.11
N GLN A 33 4.69 0.39 15.90
CA GLN A 33 3.73 -0.59 15.39
C GLN A 33 4.44 -1.84 14.88
N PRO A 34 3.74 -2.99 14.75
CA PRO A 34 4.29 -4.17 14.11
C PRO A 34 4.73 -3.88 12.67
N PHE A 35 5.91 -4.39 12.29
CA PHE A 35 6.48 -4.19 10.97
C PHE A 35 5.52 -4.63 9.85
N LEU A 36 5.42 -3.78 8.82
CA LEU A 36 4.69 -4.07 7.59
C LEU A 36 5.31 -3.29 6.42
N MET A 37 5.60 -4.01 5.34
CA MET A 37 6.11 -3.47 4.08
C MET A 37 5.35 -4.07 2.89
N PRO A 38 4.59 -3.28 2.11
CA PRO A 38 4.01 -3.73 0.85
C PRO A 38 5.11 -4.05 -0.17
N ILE A 39 4.95 -5.15 -0.90
CA ILE A 39 5.88 -5.56 -1.96
C ILE A 39 5.56 -4.79 -3.23
N GLU A 40 6.54 -4.03 -3.73
CA GLU A 40 6.47 -3.28 -4.98
C GLU A 40 7.08 -4.05 -6.14
N ASP A 41 8.23 -4.72 -5.90
CA ASP A 41 8.90 -5.50 -6.91
C ASP A 41 9.64 -6.70 -6.30
N VAL A 42 9.92 -7.72 -7.14
CA VAL A 42 10.56 -8.98 -6.74
C VAL A 42 11.70 -9.32 -7.70
N PHE A 43 12.89 -9.49 -7.16
CA PHE A 43 14.10 -9.82 -7.91
C PHE A 43 14.70 -11.12 -7.42
N SER A 44 15.31 -11.88 -8.36
CA SER A 44 16.16 -13.01 -8.00
C SER A 44 17.61 -12.62 -8.19
N ILE A 45 18.44 -12.82 -7.17
CA ILE A 45 19.90 -12.60 -7.25
C ILE A 45 20.55 -13.97 -7.28
N THR A 46 21.24 -14.27 -8.38
CA THR A 46 21.95 -15.54 -8.57
C THR A 46 22.90 -15.82 -7.41
N GLY A 47 22.72 -16.97 -6.76
CA GLY A 47 23.55 -17.42 -5.63
C GLY A 47 23.22 -16.75 -4.28
N ARG A 48 22.26 -15.82 -4.23
CA ARG A 48 21.83 -15.17 -2.97
C ARG A 48 20.39 -15.46 -2.58
N GLY A 49 19.46 -15.51 -3.55
CA GLY A 49 18.05 -15.78 -3.31
C GLY A 49 17.12 -14.68 -3.82
N THR A 50 15.93 -14.64 -3.28
CA THR A 50 14.87 -13.68 -3.66
C THR A 50 14.95 -12.41 -2.82
N VAL A 51 14.93 -11.28 -3.50
CA VAL A 51 14.85 -9.93 -2.88
C VAL A 51 13.49 -9.32 -3.21
N VAL A 52 12.82 -8.83 -2.21
CA VAL A 52 11.60 -8.03 -2.34
C VAL A 52 11.91 -6.58 -2.00
N THR A 53 11.33 -5.65 -2.76
CA THR A 53 11.49 -4.22 -2.49
C THR A 53 10.16 -3.58 -2.16
N GLY A 54 10.22 -2.53 -1.36
CA GLY A 54 9.05 -1.75 -0.99
C GLY A 54 9.39 -0.64 0.00
N ARG A 55 8.39 0.15 0.31
CA ARG A 55 8.48 1.15 1.35
C ARG A 55 7.92 0.58 2.65
N VAL A 56 8.67 0.68 3.73
CA VAL A 56 8.19 0.31 5.07
C VAL A 56 7.01 1.22 5.43
N GLU A 57 5.81 0.64 5.57
CA GLU A 57 4.58 1.36 5.91
C GLU A 57 4.55 1.71 7.40
N ARG A 58 4.94 0.76 8.25
CA ARG A 58 5.00 0.90 9.70
C ARG A 58 6.01 -0.05 10.33
N GLY A 59 6.35 0.24 11.58
CA GLY A 59 7.26 -0.58 12.39
C GLY A 59 8.71 -0.42 12.01
N ARG A 60 9.49 -1.38 12.48
CA ARG A 60 10.93 -1.53 12.23
C ARG A 60 11.27 -2.99 12.00
N ILE A 61 12.38 -3.24 11.33
CA ILE A 61 12.91 -4.58 11.06
C ILE A 61 14.43 -4.54 11.12
N THR A 62 15.02 -5.63 11.66
CA THR A 62 16.46 -5.88 11.66
C THR A 62 16.78 -7.17 10.90
N PRO A 63 18.02 -7.31 10.35
CA PRO A 63 18.43 -8.56 9.74
C PRO A 63 18.36 -9.75 10.72
N GLY A 64 17.87 -10.89 10.24
CA GLY A 64 17.69 -12.10 11.06
C GLY A 64 16.28 -12.26 11.63
N GLU A 65 15.41 -11.29 11.53
CA GLU A 65 14.03 -11.40 12.01
C GLU A 65 13.16 -12.31 11.13
N GLU A 66 12.26 -13.04 11.79
CA GLU A 66 11.22 -13.81 11.12
C GLU A 66 10.12 -12.88 10.59
N VAL A 67 9.68 -13.16 9.35
CA VAL A 67 8.62 -12.42 8.67
C VAL A 67 7.63 -13.37 8.00
N GLU A 68 6.41 -12.89 7.76
CA GLU A 68 5.40 -13.57 6.95
C GLU A 68 5.12 -12.75 5.69
N ILE A 69 4.95 -13.45 4.56
CA ILE A 69 4.44 -12.88 3.31
C ILE A 69 2.96 -13.21 3.24
N VAL A 70 2.12 -12.18 3.10
CA VAL A 70 0.66 -12.28 3.24
C VAL A 70 -0.04 -11.57 2.07
N GLY A 71 -1.12 -12.16 1.58
CA GLY A 71 -1.97 -11.63 0.50
C GLY A 71 -1.80 -12.35 -0.82
N MET A 72 -2.70 -12.10 -1.77
CA MET A 72 -2.82 -12.72 -3.09
C MET A 72 -3.08 -14.24 -3.06
N ARG A 73 -2.80 -14.90 -1.95
CA ARG A 73 -3.03 -16.33 -1.66
C ARG A 73 -3.63 -16.47 -0.27
N GLU A 74 -4.33 -17.59 -0.01
CA GLU A 74 -4.87 -17.91 1.33
C GLU A 74 -3.73 -18.26 2.30
N ASP A 75 -2.72 -18.98 1.80
CA ASP A 75 -1.58 -19.43 2.58
C ASP A 75 -0.57 -18.30 2.81
N LYS A 76 0.04 -18.31 3.99
CA LYS A 76 1.12 -17.39 4.37
C LYS A 76 2.46 -18.10 4.23
N ILE A 77 3.46 -17.40 3.73
CA ILE A 77 4.83 -17.91 3.64
C ILE A 77 5.63 -17.35 4.80
N LYS A 78 6.15 -18.23 5.66
CA LYS A 78 7.07 -17.86 6.73
C LYS A 78 8.51 -17.92 6.24
N THR A 79 9.28 -16.88 6.51
CA THR A 79 10.67 -16.77 6.11
C THR A 79 11.45 -15.87 7.06
N VAL A 80 12.74 -15.63 6.75
CA VAL A 80 13.62 -14.76 7.53
C VAL A 80 14.18 -13.68 6.61
N ALA A 81 14.13 -12.43 7.07
CA ALA A 81 14.79 -11.30 6.45
C ALA A 81 16.30 -11.37 6.74
N THR A 82 17.11 -11.87 5.81
CA THR A 82 18.54 -12.14 6.06
C THR A 82 19.43 -10.92 5.88
N SER A 83 19.02 -9.97 5.04
CA SER A 83 19.74 -8.72 4.79
C SER A 83 18.76 -7.64 4.38
N LEU A 84 19.08 -6.40 4.76
CA LEU A 84 18.34 -5.19 4.39
C LEU A 84 19.28 -4.28 3.61
N GLU A 85 18.84 -3.75 2.48
CA GLU A 85 19.63 -2.84 1.66
C GLU A 85 18.83 -1.60 1.26
N MET A 86 19.50 -0.44 1.29
CA MET A 86 18.98 0.82 0.77
C MET A 86 20.11 1.56 0.03
N PHE A 87 19.88 1.97 -1.25
CA PHE A 87 20.87 2.63 -2.08
C PHE A 87 22.22 1.90 -2.15
N ARG A 88 22.19 0.55 -2.27
CA ARG A 88 23.38 -0.34 -2.30
C ARG A 88 24.19 -0.35 -0.99
N LYS A 89 23.61 0.07 0.11
CA LYS A 89 24.19 -0.04 1.44
C LYS A 89 23.40 -1.02 2.27
N VAL A 90 24.09 -1.91 2.95
CA VAL A 90 23.49 -2.81 3.94
C VAL A 90 23.11 -1.97 5.16
N LEU A 91 21.94 -2.26 5.69
CA LEU A 91 21.39 -1.60 6.88
C LEU A 91 21.38 -2.56 8.06
N ASP A 92 21.65 -2.04 9.25
CA ASP A 92 21.48 -2.76 10.51
C ASP A 92 20.02 -2.72 11.00
N GLU A 93 19.25 -1.72 10.59
CA GLU A 93 17.82 -1.56 10.87
C GLU A 93 17.16 -0.76 9.73
N ALA A 94 15.88 -1.04 9.46
CA ALA A 94 15.02 -0.21 8.63
C ALA A 94 13.74 0.13 9.39
N ILE A 95 13.24 1.35 9.20
CA ILE A 95 12.09 1.89 9.92
C ILE A 95 11.00 2.43 8.97
N ALA A 96 9.81 2.68 9.51
CA ALA A 96 8.70 3.27 8.77
C ALA A 96 9.16 4.48 7.93
N GLY A 97 8.81 4.47 6.65
CA GLY A 97 9.17 5.50 5.65
C GLY A 97 10.38 5.16 4.79
N ASP A 98 11.20 4.18 5.16
CA ASP A 98 12.38 3.79 4.37
C ASP A 98 11.98 2.94 3.16
N ASN A 99 12.60 3.18 2.00
CA ASN A 99 12.50 2.31 0.82
C ASN A 99 13.66 1.33 0.85
N ILE A 100 13.35 0.04 0.98
CA ILE A 100 14.36 -1.00 1.18
C ILE A 100 14.16 -2.21 0.27
N GLY A 101 15.23 -2.97 0.08
CA GLY A 101 15.23 -4.34 -0.40
C GLY A 101 15.47 -5.29 0.76
N ILE A 102 14.67 -6.34 0.86
CA ILE A 102 14.80 -7.41 1.86
C ILE A 102 15.21 -8.69 1.14
N LEU A 103 16.35 -9.26 1.52
CA LEU A 103 16.75 -10.59 1.07
C LEU A 103 16.05 -11.65 1.94
N LEU A 104 15.26 -12.50 1.30
CA LEU A 104 14.46 -13.56 1.93
C LEU A 104 15.18 -14.90 1.87
N ARG A 105 15.07 -15.71 2.94
CA ARG A 105 15.66 -17.03 3.03
C ARG A 105 14.71 -18.10 2.50
N GLY A 106 15.19 -18.91 1.52
CA GLY A 106 14.47 -20.13 1.09
C GLY A 106 13.10 -19.87 0.50
N VAL A 107 12.93 -18.74 -0.18
CA VAL A 107 11.71 -18.38 -0.91
C VAL A 107 12.08 -18.21 -2.37
N ASP A 108 11.36 -18.85 -3.25
CA ASP A 108 11.55 -18.72 -4.69
C ASP A 108 10.82 -17.46 -5.21
N LYS A 109 11.34 -16.91 -6.31
CA LYS A 109 10.76 -15.69 -6.91
C LYS A 109 9.30 -15.88 -7.32
N GLU A 110 8.95 -17.09 -7.76
CA GLU A 110 7.61 -17.48 -8.22
C GLU A 110 6.58 -17.61 -7.08
N ASP A 111 7.05 -17.67 -5.84
CA ASP A 111 6.19 -17.74 -4.66
C ASP A 111 5.76 -16.36 -4.16
N VAL A 112 6.43 -15.31 -4.63
CA VAL A 112 6.22 -13.94 -4.16
C VAL A 112 5.87 -13.04 -5.33
N GLU A 113 4.88 -12.17 -5.12
CA GLU A 113 4.42 -11.25 -6.13
C GLU A 113 4.08 -9.88 -5.56
N ARG A 114 4.07 -8.88 -6.45
CA ARG A 114 3.60 -7.53 -6.13
C ARG A 114 2.16 -7.58 -5.61
N GLY A 115 1.87 -6.82 -4.56
CA GLY A 115 0.56 -6.80 -3.93
C GLY A 115 0.47 -7.57 -2.62
N GLN A 116 1.40 -8.48 -2.38
CA GLN A 116 1.61 -9.08 -1.08
C GLN A 116 2.28 -8.08 -0.13
N VAL A 117 2.28 -8.38 1.15
CA VAL A 117 3.01 -7.63 2.17
C VAL A 117 3.98 -8.54 2.91
N VAL A 118 5.13 -7.99 3.28
CA VAL A 118 6.02 -8.58 4.29
C VAL A 118 5.64 -7.98 5.63
N ALA A 119 5.32 -8.82 6.59
CA ALA A 119 4.85 -8.37 7.90
C ALA A 119 5.46 -9.18 9.05
N LYS A 120 5.40 -8.64 10.26
CA LYS A 120 5.73 -9.39 11.47
C LYS A 120 4.74 -10.56 11.61
N PRO A 121 5.20 -11.78 11.95
CA PRO A 121 4.34 -12.95 12.02
C PRO A 121 3.10 -12.75 12.88
N GLY A 122 1.94 -13.16 12.35
CA GLY A 122 0.66 -13.11 13.05
C GLY A 122 0.00 -11.75 13.20
N THR A 123 0.54 -10.68 12.60
CA THR A 123 0.04 -9.30 12.78
C THR A 123 -0.96 -8.88 11.72
N ILE A 124 -1.04 -9.57 10.59
CA ILE A 124 -2.00 -9.30 9.51
C ILE A 124 -2.47 -10.61 8.90
N THR A 125 -3.68 -10.60 8.35
CA THR A 125 -4.30 -11.76 7.70
C THR A 125 -4.82 -11.38 6.32
N PRO A 126 -4.85 -12.34 5.35
CA PRO A 126 -5.47 -12.12 4.06
C PRO A 126 -6.99 -12.22 4.19
N HIS A 127 -7.71 -11.31 3.53
CA HIS A 127 -9.18 -11.26 3.52
C HIS A 127 -9.72 -10.97 2.13
N LYS A 128 -10.93 -11.47 1.85
CA LYS A 128 -11.66 -11.21 0.61
C LYS A 128 -12.92 -10.38 0.80
N HIS A 129 -13.49 -10.39 2.01
CA HIS A 129 -14.81 -9.86 2.27
C HIS A 129 -14.77 -8.79 3.36
N PHE A 130 -15.19 -7.57 3.03
CA PHE A 130 -15.12 -6.42 3.93
C PHE A 130 -16.24 -5.41 3.66
N LYS A 131 -16.48 -4.55 4.65
CA LYS A 131 -17.31 -3.34 4.52
C LYS A 131 -16.41 -2.12 4.35
N ALA A 132 -16.90 -1.15 3.61
CA ALA A 132 -16.20 0.10 3.39
C ALA A 132 -17.15 1.28 3.27
N GLU A 133 -16.64 2.44 3.66
CA GLU A 133 -17.20 3.73 3.29
C GLU A 133 -16.43 4.27 2.09
N ILE A 134 -17.15 4.71 1.05
CA ILE A 134 -16.56 5.21 -0.19
C ILE A 134 -17.11 6.57 -0.56
N TYR A 135 -16.29 7.34 -1.28
CA TYR A 135 -16.69 8.53 -2.03
C TYR A 135 -16.51 8.26 -3.52
N VAL A 136 -17.56 8.51 -4.29
CA VAL A 136 -17.54 8.34 -5.76
C VAL A 136 -17.21 9.68 -6.41
N LEU A 137 -16.08 9.76 -7.13
CA LEU A 137 -15.61 10.98 -7.77
C LEU A 137 -16.59 11.46 -8.84
N LYS A 138 -16.84 12.79 -8.83
CA LYS A 138 -17.62 13.48 -9.87
C LYS A 138 -16.86 13.53 -11.20
N LYS A 139 -17.59 13.81 -12.28
CA LYS A 139 -17.01 13.99 -13.61
C LYS A 139 -15.94 15.09 -13.63
N GLU A 140 -16.18 16.20 -12.94
CA GLU A 140 -15.28 17.35 -12.83
C GLU A 140 -13.99 17.01 -12.06
N GLU A 141 -14.04 15.98 -11.21
CA GLU A 141 -12.90 15.44 -10.47
C GLU A 141 -12.15 14.33 -11.24
N GLY A 142 -12.53 14.09 -12.50
CA GLY A 142 -11.97 13.04 -13.35
C GLY A 142 -12.63 11.67 -13.14
N GLY A 143 -13.71 11.61 -12.36
CA GLY A 143 -14.44 10.39 -12.05
C GLY A 143 -15.49 9.99 -13.08
N ARG A 144 -16.52 9.31 -12.61
CA ARG A 144 -17.65 8.81 -13.43
C ARG A 144 -18.66 9.93 -13.74
N HIS A 145 -19.42 9.71 -14.80
CA HIS A 145 -20.57 10.55 -15.17
C HIS A 145 -21.89 9.76 -15.11
N THR A 146 -21.84 8.46 -14.81
CA THR A 146 -23.00 7.58 -14.67
C THR A 146 -22.99 6.91 -13.31
N PRO A 147 -24.18 6.61 -12.73
CA PRO A 147 -24.26 5.82 -11.50
C PRO A 147 -23.72 4.40 -11.70
N PHE A 148 -23.47 3.71 -10.60
CA PHE A 148 -23.32 2.27 -10.60
C PHE A 148 -24.38 1.61 -9.72
N PHE A 149 -24.63 0.34 -10.01
CA PHE A 149 -25.68 -0.46 -9.40
C PHE A 149 -25.07 -1.61 -8.58
N ASN A 150 -25.92 -2.31 -7.87
CA ASN A 150 -25.55 -3.53 -7.16
C ASN A 150 -24.90 -4.54 -8.12
N GLY A 151 -23.85 -5.24 -7.70
CA GLY A 151 -23.08 -6.17 -8.53
C GLY A 151 -22.02 -5.51 -9.42
N TYR A 152 -21.76 -4.21 -9.28
CA TYR A 152 -20.67 -3.53 -9.98
C TYR A 152 -19.30 -4.12 -9.61
N LYS A 153 -18.43 -4.33 -10.62
CA LYS A 153 -17.14 -5.04 -10.47
C LYS A 153 -15.94 -4.18 -10.90
N PRO A 154 -15.59 -3.15 -10.16
CA PRO A 154 -14.40 -2.35 -10.43
C PRO A 154 -13.12 -3.03 -9.92
N GLN A 155 -11.98 -2.37 -10.16
CA GLN A 155 -10.71 -2.69 -9.51
C GLN A 155 -10.56 -1.88 -8.22
N PHE A 156 -10.13 -2.55 -7.16
CA PHE A 156 -9.78 -1.96 -5.88
C PHE A 156 -8.26 -1.90 -5.77
N TYR A 157 -7.71 -0.71 -5.65
CA TYR A 157 -6.27 -0.49 -5.52
C TYR A 157 -5.88 -0.41 -4.05
N PHE A 158 -5.29 -1.47 -3.56
CA PHE A 158 -4.73 -1.55 -2.21
C PHE A 158 -3.22 -1.50 -2.26
N ARG A 159 -2.59 -0.58 -1.52
CA ARG A 159 -1.14 -0.45 -1.44
C ARG A 159 -0.45 -0.46 -2.80
N THR A 160 -0.09 -1.64 -3.32
CA THR A 160 0.71 -1.81 -4.55
C THR A 160 0.01 -2.59 -5.66
N THR A 161 -1.24 -3.05 -5.44
CA THR A 161 -1.94 -3.91 -6.42
C THR A 161 -3.39 -3.52 -6.65
N ASP A 162 -3.88 -3.82 -7.86
CA ASP A 162 -5.30 -3.76 -8.23
C ASP A 162 -5.91 -5.16 -8.09
N VAL A 163 -7.04 -5.26 -7.42
CA VAL A 163 -7.83 -6.49 -7.31
C VAL A 163 -9.27 -6.23 -7.70
N THR A 164 -9.83 -7.04 -8.58
CA THR A 164 -11.25 -6.96 -8.92
C THR A 164 -12.10 -7.42 -7.74
N GLY A 165 -13.17 -6.67 -7.45
CA GLY A 165 -14.14 -7.03 -6.43
C GLY A 165 -15.54 -6.67 -6.83
N GLU A 166 -16.51 -7.41 -6.33
CA GLU A 166 -17.94 -7.16 -6.52
C GLU A 166 -18.48 -6.32 -5.36
N ILE A 167 -19.22 -5.26 -5.70
CA ILE A 167 -19.88 -4.37 -4.74
C ILE A 167 -21.30 -4.84 -4.49
N THR A 168 -21.66 -4.98 -3.22
CA THR A 168 -23.04 -5.14 -2.77
C THR A 168 -23.46 -3.86 -2.05
N LEU A 169 -24.59 -3.28 -2.51
CA LEU A 169 -25.18 -2.10 -1.90
C LEU A 169 -26.10 -2.49 -0.73
N PRO A 170 -26.25 -1.61 0.28
CA PRO A 170 -27.19 -1.84 1.38
C PRO A 170 -28.63 -1.97 0.90
N GLU A 171 -29.48 -2.63 1.70
CA GLU A 171 -30.91 -2.73 1.42
C GLU A 171 -31.54 -1.34 1.23
N GLY A 172 -32.37 -1.18 0.20
CA GLY A 172 -33.04 0.08 -0.13
C GLY A 172 -32.19 1.07 -0.96
N VAL A 173 -30.92 0.75 -1.25
CA VAL A 173 -30.08 1.56 -2.14
C VAL A 173 -29.98 0.87 -3.49
N GLU A 174 -30.64 1.43 -4.51
CA GLU A 174 -30.64 0.85 -5.87
C GLU A 174 -29.37 1.23 -6.63
N MET A 175 -28.85 2.43 -6.43
CA MET A 175 -27.67 2.96 -7.16
C MET A 175 -26.91 3.97 -6.31
N VAL A 176 -25.67 4.23 -6.70
CA VAL A 176 -24.81 5.30 -6.14
C VAL A 176 -24.40 6.24 -7.26
N MET A 177 -24.63 7.53 -7.05
CA MET A 177 -24.33 8.59 -8.01
C MET A 177 -22.90 9.12 -7.85
N PRO A 178 -22.28 9.64 -8.92
CA PRO A 178 -21.05 10.44 -8.81
C PRO A 178 -21.25 11.64 -7.85
N GLY A 179 -20.38 11.72 -6.85
CA GLY A 179 -20.43 12.73 -5.77
C GLY A 179 -21.06 12.23 -4.47
N ASP A 180 -21.57 11.00 -4.46
CA ASP A 180 -22.14 10.42 -3.23
C ASP A 180 -21.08 9.79 -2.35
N ASN A 181 -21.35 9.78 -1.04
CA ASN A 181 -20.76 8.88 -0.07
C ASN A 181 -21.68 7.67 0.11
N ALA A 182 -21.12 6.49 0.14
CA ALA A 182 -21.90 5.26 0.34
C ALA A 182 -21.16 4.26 1.21
N ASN A 183 -21.94 3.53 2.02
CA ASN A 183 -21.46 2.32 2.68
C ASN A 183 -21.69 1.15 1.73
N ILE A 184 -20.66 0.35 1.50
CA ILE A 184 -20.70 -0.80 0.61
C ILE A 184 -20.13 -2.05 1.28
N GLU A 185 -20.53 -3.20 0.78
CA GLU A 185 -19.90 -4.47 1.06
C GLU A 185 -19.16 -4.93 -0.19
N VAL A 186 -17.94 -5.43 -0.03
CA VAL A 186 -17.07 -5.81 -1.16
C VAL A 186 -16.58 -7.22 -1.00
N LYS A 187 -16.67 -8.01 -2.08
CA LYS A 187 -16.10 -9.35 -2.18
C LYS A 187 -15.04 -9.37 -3.27
N LEU A 188 -13.76 -9.51 -2.88
CA LEU A 188 -12.62 -9.59 -3.79
C LEU A 188 -12.49 -10.98 -4.42
N ILE A 189 -11.93 -11.05 -5.63
CA ILE A 189 -11.64 -12.31 -6.32
C ILE A 189 -10.43 -13.06 -5.72
N VAL A 190 -9.46 -12.32 -5.14
CA VAL A 190 -8.30 -12.87 -4.44
C VAL A 190 -8.16 -12.23 -3.06
N PRO A 191 -7.56 -12.92 -2.08
CA PRO A 191 -7.37 -12.36 -0.75
C PRO A 191 -6.29 -11.28 -0.75
N VAL A 192 -6.50 -10.22 0.00
CA VAL A 192 -5.54 -9.12 0.20
C VAL A 192 -5.26 -8.96 1.68
N ALA A 193 -4.06 -8.55 2.02
CA ALA A 193 -3.71 -8.20 3.40
C ALA A 193 -4.48 -6.93 3.81
N LEU A 194 -5.66 -7.12 4.40
CA LEU A 194 -6.59 -6.07 4.81
C LEU A 194 -6.57 -5.84 6.30
N GLU A 195 -6.86 -4.61 6.69
CA GLU A 195 -7.10 -4.23 8.06
C GLU A 195 -8.10 -3.06 8.10
N LYS A 196 -8.77 -2.91 9.25
CA LYS A 196 -9.68 -1.78 9.48
C LYS A 196 -8.91 -0.46 9.41
N GLY A 197 -9.48 0.52 8.70
CA GLY A 197 -8.85 1.82 8.47
C GLY A 197 -7.96 1.88 7.22
N LEU A 198 -7.73 0.74 6.53
CA LEU A 198 -6.96 0.74 5.28
C LEU A 198 -7.71 1.53 4.21
N ARG A 199 -7.01 2.50 3.60
CA ARG A 199 -7.53 3.29 2.49
C ARG A 199 -7.26 2.59 1.16
N PHE A 200 -8.17 2.77 0.21
CA PHE A 200 -8.04 2.24 -1.14
C PHE A 200 -8.64 3.19 -2.17
N ALA A 201 -8.22 3.02 -3.42
CA ALA A 201 -8.86 3.67 -4.56
C ALA A 201 -9.72 2.67 -5.33
N ILE A 202 -10.82 3.16 -5.92
CA ILE A 202 -11.63 2.40 -6.87
C ILE A 202 -11.25 2.86 -8.27
N ARG A 203 -10.92 1.91 -9.14
CA ARG A 203 -10.42 2.18 -10.49
C ARG A 203 -11.26 1.47 -11.55
N GLU A 204 -11.42 2.13 -12.68
CA GLU A 204 -12.10 1.62 -13.87
C GLU A 204 -11.29 2.01 -15.10
N GLY A 205 -10.86 1.04 -15.89
CA GLY A 205 -10.05 1.29 -17.08
C GLY A 205 -8.79 2.13 -16.84
N GLY A 206 -8.13 1.93 -15.67
CA GLY A 206 -6.93 2.66 -15.28
C GLY A 206 -7.17 4.05 -14.69
N ARG A 207 -8.43 4.51 -14.58
CA ARG A 207 -8.81 5.80 -13.97
C ARG A 207 -9.33 5.57 -12.56
N THR A 208 -8.98 6.45 -11.63
CA THR A 208 -9.58 6.48 -10.29
C THR A 208 -10.98 7.09 -10.40
N VAL A 209 -11.99 6.33 -9.99
CA VAL A 209 -13.41 6.73 -10.00
C VAL A 209 -14.00 6.86 -8.61
N GLY A 210 -13.24 6.52 -7.59
CA GLY A 210 -13.65 6.66 -6.20
C GLY A 210 -12.50 6.35 -5.25
N ALA A 211 -12.70 6.66 -3.99
CA ALA A 211 -11.79 6.31 -2.90
C ALA A 211 -12.61 5.84 -1.69
N GLY A 212 -12.01 5.02 -0.86
CA GLY A 212 -12.69 4.50 0.32
C GLY A 212 -11.75 4.10 1.43
N VAL A 213 -12.37 3.72 2.53
CA VAL A 213 -11.71 3.19 3.73
C VAL A 213 -12.42 1.92 4.19
N VAL A 214 -11.64 0.89 4.55
CA VAL A 214 -12.18 -0.35 5.13
C VAL A 214 -12.70 -0.06 6.52
N THR A 215 -14.00 -0.30 6.73
CA THR A 215 -14.65 -0.06 8.03
C THR A 215 -14.73 -1.32 8.87
N ASP A 216 -14.86 -2.49 8.23
CA ASP A 216 -14.98 -3.76 8.93
C ASP A 216 -14.53 -4.94 8.04
N ILE A 217 -14.01 -6.02 8.64
CA ILE A 217 -13.66 -7.26 7.95
C ILE A 217 -14.76 -8.29 8.25
N LEU A 218 -15.27 -8.95 7.21
CA LEU A 218 -16.38 -9.90 7.31
C LEU A 218 -15.94 -11.37 7.27
N ASP A 219 -14.77 -11.66 6.71
CA ASP A 219 -14.18 -13.00 6.77
C ASP A 219 -13.77 -13.31 8.21
N LYS A 220 -14.10 -14.52 8.67
CA LYS A 220 -13.71 -15.06 9.99
C LYS A 220 -12.46 -15.93 9.85
#